data_7c3917d859cb970358eabfe4ff619e9d
#
_entry.id   7c3917d859cb970358eabfe4ff619e9d
#
_cell.length_a   1.000
_cell.length_b   1.000
_cell.length_c   1.000
_cell.angle_alpha   90.00
_cell.angle_beta   90.00
_cell.angle_gamma   90.00
#
_symmetry.space_group_name_H-M   'P 1'
#
loop_
_entity.id
_entity.type
_entity.pdbx_description
1 polymer ?
#
loop_
_entity_poly.entity_id
_entity_poly.type
_entity_poly.pdbx_seq_one_letter_code
_entity_poly.pdbx_strand_id
1 'polypeptide(L)'
;MTLNGLSNPLSRIRSLLTRRQLVQRAALGAGALAVGTLRLPRAAQAANEINFWASGTLDIGDDGWKIFANESGVKVDFTDNGNDPGPVVARLAAGNANDIYDVGGLDGGTEKELAKRGLIAPWDLGQIPNYSSVWEWAKDIPHSTFEGRVYGIPTVVNADSMIALRNRVGTVDSYGVIFDRKLRGKTAMEDAWINSVIFTAIYLKNSENAKISEPGDLTADELGLVMEFLIKHKKDRQFRTFWNGWEQGLQLVANQEVWVMTGWEPIVYAARRRGLDCYYAVPKEGYEAWIYNTILLKGAVDRGLSMKAHQLANAFLSGFYGCKLGMLRGYAVPTDNNVAYATAHARAFDPAAVKELSEHVKAKFAGKVYWQNARPANFQLYEQWWQRLRNA
;
A
#
# COMPACT_ATOMS: atom_id res chain seq x y z
N MET A 1 -7.47 -14.20 -51.66
CA MET A 1 -8.35 -14.81 -50.64
C MET A 1 -8.25 -14.02 -49.36
N THR A 2 -9.27 -13.26 -49.11
CA THR A 2 -9.45 -12.29 -48.02
C THR A 2 -9.86 -13.05 -46.75
N LEU A 3 -9.15 -12.83 -45.65
CA LEU A 3 -9.58 -13.21 -44.31
C LEU A 3 -10.10 -11.94 -43.60
N ASN A 4 -11.41 -11.73 -43.70
CA ASN A 4 -12.15 -10.84 -42.84
C ASN A 4 -12.76 -11.65 -41.70
N GLY A 5 -12.67 -11.09 -40.46
CA GLY A 5 -13.62 -11.46 -39.41
C GLY A 5 -13.04 -11.91 -38.09
N LEU A 6 -12.48 -11.00 -37.30
CA LEU A 6 -12.51 -11.10 -35.85
C LEU A 6 -12.96 -9.75 -35.29
N SER A 7 -14.24 -9.67 -34.98
CA SER A 7 -14.87 -8.51 -34.32
C SER A 7 -14.43 -8.39 -32.87
N ASN A 8 -13.89 -7.24 -32.55
CA ASN A 8 -13.50 -6.79 -31.22
C ASN A 8 -14.70 -6.69 -30.27
N PRO A 9 -14.74 -7.39 -29.13
CA PRO A 9 -15.88 -7.38 -28.20
C PRO A 9 -16.02 -6.11 -27.36
N LEU A 10 -15.18 -5.09 -27.52
CA LEU A 10 -15.22 -3.86 -26.73
C LEU A 10 -16.06 -2.73 -27.33
N SER A 11 -16.79 -2.97 -28.42
CA SER A 11 -17.60 -1.93 -29.09
C SER A 11 -19.04 -1.82 -28.59
N ARG A 12 -19.47 -2.53 -27.54
CA ARG A 12 -20.86 -2.55 -27.07
C ARG A 12 -21.15 -1.89 -25.72
N ILE A 13 -20.28 -1.04 -25.21
CA ILE A 13 -20.61 -0.20 -24.04
C ILE A 13 -20.43 1.28 -24.40
N ARG A 14 -21.24 1.73 -25.35
CA ARG A 14 -21.59 3.15 -25.55
C ARG A 14 -23.09 3.27 -25.42
N SER A 15 -23.62 3.30 -24.21
CA SER A 15 -24.96 3.81 -23.92
C SER A 15 -24.86 5.04 -23.00
N LEU A 16 -24.74 6.20 -23.61
CA LEU A 16 -25.62 7.35 -23.44
C LEU A 16 -26.01 7.67 -21.97
N LEU A 17 -25.07 8.21 -21.20
CA LEU A 17 -25.43 9.10 -20.11
C LEU A 17 -25.63 10.51 -20.69
N THR A 18 -26.84 11.04 -20.61
CA THR A 18 -27.12 12.41 -21.04
C THR A 18 -26.40 13.41 -20.10
N ARG A 19 -26.06 14.60 -20.63
CA ARG A 19 -25.46 15.70 -19.85
C ARG A 19 -26.23 15.99 -18.54
N ARG A 20 -27.53 15.80 -18.51
CA ARG A 20 -28.38 15.99 -17.34
C ARG A 20 -28.13 14.95 -16.24
N GLN A 21 -27.83 13.71 -16.60
CA GLN A 21 -27.48 12.65 -15.64
C GLN A 21 -26.06 12.79 -15.08
N LEU A 22 -25.14 13.38 -15.86
CA LEU A 22 -23.79 13.73 -15.37
C LEU A 22 -23.85 14.88 -14.36
N VAL A 23 -24.66 15.91 -14.63
CA VAL A 23 -24.83 17.07 -13.72
C VAL A 23 -25.55 16.66 -12.43
N GLN A 24 -26.53 15.76 -12.49
CA GLN A 24 -27.21 15.25 -11.30
C GLN A 24 -26.31 14.38 -10.42
N ARG A 25 -25.34 13.67 -10.98
CA ARG A 25 -24.34 12.91 -10.20
C ARG A 25 -23.20 13.79 -9.66
N ALA A 26 -22.86 14.87 -10.36
CA ALA A 26 -21.88 15.86 -9.87
C ALA A 26 -22.46 16.74 -8.74
N ALA A 27 -23.77 17.01 -8.73
CA ALA A 27 -24.43 17.78 -7.67
C ALA A 27 -24.62 16.97 -6.36
N LEU A 28 -24.52 15.64 -6.40
CA LEU A 28 -24.54 14.78 -5.21
C LEU A 28 -23.14 14.56 -4.60
N GLY A 29 -22.08 15.04 -5.24
CA GLY A 29 -20.70 14.91 -4.77
C GLY A 29 -20.16 16.09 -3.94
N ALA A 30 -20.89 17.19 -3.81
CA ALA A 30 -20.43 18.42 -3.14
C ALA A 30 -21.13 18.71 -1.80
N GLY A 31 -21.67 17.70 -1.14
CA GLY A 31 -22.41 17.87 0.12
C GLY A 31 -22.43 16.68 1.05
N ALA A 32 -21.54 15.73 0.90
CA ALA A 32 -21.37 14.64 1.85
C ALA A 32 -20.50 15.09 3.03
N LEU A 33 -21.03 15.96 3.89
CA LEU A 33 -20.80 15.80 5.32
C LEU A 33 -21.05 14.32 5.63
N ALA A 34 -20.05 13.63 6.19
CA ALA A 34 -20.13 12.26 6.62
C ALA A 34 -21.30 12.07 7.58
N VAL A 35 -22.49 11.84 7.05
CA VAL A 35 -23.53 11.14 7.76
C VAL A 35 -23.04 9.71 7.83
N GLY A 36 -22.28 9.42 8.89
CA GLY A 36 -22.00 8.04 9.26
C GLY A 36 -23.35 7.33 9.27
N THR A 37 -23.54 6.42 8.34
CA THR A 37 -24.65 5.49 8.42
C THR A 37 -24.51 4.83 9.78
N LEU A 38 -25.39 5.20 10.72
CA LEU A 38 -25.63 4.46 11.96
C LEU A 38 -26.04 3.05 11.53
N ARG A 39 -25.05 2.17 11.31
CA ARG A 39 -25.30 0.74 11.26
C ARG A 39 -25.70 0.37 12.68
N LEU A 40 -26.97 0.11 12.88
CA LEU A 40 -27.50 -0.50 14.12
C LEU A 40 -26.63 -1.72 14.48
N PRO A 41 -26.40 -1.97 15.79
CA PRO A 41 -25.68 -3.16 16.21
C PRO A 41 -26.30 -4.38 15.54
N ARG A 42 -25.52 -5.08 14.73
CA ARG A 42 -25.96 -6.24 13.94
C ARG A 42 -26.26 -7.38 14.92
N ALA A 43 -27.53 -7.57 15.20
CA ALA A 43 -28.00 -8.78 15.86
C ALA A 43 -27.68 -9.98 14.95
N ALA A 44 -26.89 -10.95 15.48
CA ALA A 44 -26.54 -12.23 14.86
C ALA A 44 -26.02 -12.10 13.43
N GLN A 45 -24.76 -11.67 13.32
CA GLN A 45 -23.98 -11.80 12.08
C GLN A 45 -23.92 -13.28 11.70
N ALA A 46 -24.16 -13.63 10.41
CA ALA A 46 -24.05 -15.02 9.96
C ALA A 46 -22.70 -15.58 10.42
N ALA A 47 -22.70 -16.75 11.03
CA ALA A 47 -21.54 -17.34 11.74
C ALA A 47 -20.27 -17.52 10.88
N ASN A 48 -20.31 -17.18 9.59
CA ASN A 48 -19.24 -17.34 8.60
C ASN A 48 -18.77 -16.05 7.93
N GLU A 49 -19.16 -14.85 8.39
CA GLU A 49 -18.80 -13.57 7.78
C GLU A 49 -17.86 -12.78 8.70
N ILE A 50 -16.79 -12.22 8.14
CA ILE A 50 -15.83 -11.33 8.80
C ILE A 50 -15.86 -9.96 8.13
N ASN A 51 -15.99 -8.90 8.92
CA ASN A 51 -15.84 -7.52 8.46
C ASN A 51 -14.35 -7.17 8.42
N PHE A 52 -13.80 -7.10 7.23
CA PHE A 52 -12.42 -6.74 6.97
C PHE A 52 -12.32 -5.26 6.59
N TRP A 53 -11.76 -4.45 7.49
CA TRP A 53 -11.58 -3.02 7.33
C TRP A 53 -10.13 -2.69 6.98
N ALA A 54 -9.85 -2.45 5.71
CA ALA A 54 -8.48 -2.37 5.22
C ALA A 54 -8.35 -1.35 4.08
N SER A 55 -7.11 -0.95 3.79
CA SER A 55 -6.81 -0.15 2.59
C SER A 55 -7.28 -0.85 1.32
N GLY A 56 -7.76 -0.08 0.34
CA GLY A 56 -8.11 -0.57 -0.99
C GLY A 56 -6.98 -1.31 -1.71
N THR A 57 -5.73 -1.16 -1.25
CA THR A 57 -4.58 -1.95 -1.71
C THR A 57 -4.77 -3.45 -1.44
N LEU A 58 -5.49 -3.82 -0.38
CA LEU A 58 -5.78 -5.20 -0.01
C LEU A 58 -7.04 -5.76 -0.66
N ASP A 59 -7.78 -4.95 -1.40
CA ASP A 59 -9.02 -5.39 -2.06
C ASP A 59 -8.73 -6.23 -3.30
N ILE A 60 -9.33 -7.42 -3.37
CA ILE A 60 -9.26 -8.32 -4.53
C ILE A 60 -10.53 -8.30 -5.40
N GLY A 61 -11.42 -7.37 -5.12
CA GLY A 61 -12.69 -7.15 -5.84
C GLY A 61 -13.75 -8.19 -5.53
N ASP A 62 -15.00 -7.86 -5.84
CA ASP A 62 -16.17 -8.69 -5.49
C ASP A 62 -16.06 -10.14 -5.96
N ASP A 63 -15.62 -10.39 -7.19
CA ASP A 63 -15.46 -11.75 -7.71
C ASP A 63 -14.30 -12.48 -7.05
N GLY A 64 -13.23 -11.76 -6.67
CA GLY A 64 -12.13 -12.32 -5.88
C GLY A 64 -12.62 -12.77 -4.50
N TRP A 65 -13.38 -11.93 -3.82
CA TRP A 65 -13.92 -12.26 -2.48
C TRP A 65 -14.91 -13.42 -2.51
N LYS A 66 -15.71 -13.56 -3.57
CA LYS A 66 -16.61 -14.73 -3.76
C LYS A 66 -15.83 -16.05 -3.89
N ILE A 67 -14.77 -16.05 -4.73
CA ILE A 67 -13.92 -17.23 -4.89
C ILE A 67 -13.18 -17.52 -3.58
N PHE A 68 -12.61 -16.49 -2.94
CA PHE A 68 -11.94 -16.61 -1.65
C PHE A 68 -12.85 -17.27 -0.58
N ALA A 69 -14.12 -16.85 -0.51
CA ALA A 69 -15.08 -17.44 0.42
C ALA A 69 -15.33 -18.92 0.15
N ASN A 70 -15.41 -19.33 -1.12
CA ASN A 70 -15.60 -20.73 -1.49
C ASN A 70 -14.39 -21.61 -1.11
N GLU A 71 -13.17 -21.08 -1.22
CA GLU A 71 -11.95 -21.83 -0.94
C GLU A 71 -11.60 -21.84 0.57
N SER A 72 -11.82 -20.72 1.25
CA SER A 72 -11.44 -20.56 2.65
C SER A 72 -12.55 -20.93 3.64
N GLY A 73 -13.81 -20.97 3.20
CA GLY A 73 -14.96 -21.05 4.07
C GLY A 73 -15.24 -19.79 4.89
N VAL A 74 -14.53 -18.68 4.60
CA VAL A 74 -14.72 -17.40 5.28
C VAL A 74 -15.25 -16.37 4.30
N LYS A 75 -16.47 -15.90 4.53
CA LYS A 75 -17.04 -14.78 3.79
C LYS A 75 -16.48 -13.48 4.33
N VAL A 76 -16.00 -12.61 3.45
CA VAL A 76 -15.43 -11.31 3.78
C VAL A 76 -16.38 -10.19 3.35
N ASP A 77 -16.75 -9.32 4.29
CA ASP A 77 -17.35 -8.01 4.02
C ASP A 77 -16.23 -6.96 4.04
N PHE A 78 -15.73 -6.60 2.86
CA PHE A 78 -14.62 -5.67 2.72
C PHE A 78 -15.11 -4.23 2.82
N THR A 79 -14.43 -3.43 3.64
CA THR A 79 -14.65 -1.97 3.73
C THR A 79 -13.32 -1.26 3.58
N ASP A 80 -13.22 -0.38 2.57
CA ASP A 80 -12.03 0.46 2.37
C ASP A 80 -11.91 1.49 3.50
N ASN A 81 -10.74 1.54 4.15
CA ASN A 81 -10.40 2.51 5.20
C ASN A 81 -9.54 3.68 4.70
N GLY A 82 -9.24 3.69 3.41
CA GLY A 82 -8.32 4.65 2.79
C GLY A 82 -6.85 4.31 3.04
N ASN A 83 -5.97 5.23 2.66
CA ASN A 83 -4.51 5.06 2.76
C ASN A 83 -3.87 5.94 3.85
N ASP A 84 -4.67 6.69 4.62
CA ASP A 84 -4.17 7.51 5.72
C ASP A 84 -4.39 6.79 7.05
N PRO A 85 -3.34 6.36 7.75
CA PRO A 85 -3.45 5.64 9.02
C PRO A 85 -3.98 6.54 10.16
N GLY A 86 -3.87 7.86 10.06
CA GLY A 86 -4.30 8.79 11.10
C GLY A 86 -5.79 8.67 11.47
N PRO A 87 -6.72 8.86 10.51
CA PRO A 87 -8.15 8.68 10.74
C PRO A 87 -8.53 7.27 11.19
N VAL A 88 -7.81 6.24 10.70
CA VAL A 88 -8.06 4.84 11.07
C VAL A 88 -7.76 4.62 12.54
N VAL A 89 -6.58 5.03 13.01
CA VAL A 89 -6.18 4.93 14.43
C VAL A 89 -7.09 5.75 15.31
N ALA A 90 -7.48 6.97 14.88
CA ALA A 90 -8.41 7.81 15.64
C ALA A 90 -9.79 7.15 15.80
N ARG A 91 -10.31 6.51 14.74
CA ARG A 91 -11.60 5.80 14.77
C ARG A 91 -11.57 4.56 15.66
N LEU A 92 -10.45 3.81 15.65
CA LEU A 92 -10.24 2.70 16.58
C LEU A 92 -10.20 3.20 18.02
N ALA A 93 -9.47 4.30 18.26
CA ALA A 93 -9.34 4.90 19.59
C ALA A 93 -10.66 5.43 20.15
N ALA A 94 -11.57 5.89 19.29
CA ALA A 94 -12.92 6.33 19.69
C ALA A 94 -13.86 5.16 20.04
N GLY A 95 -13.44 3.89 19.83
CA GLY A 95 -14.20 2.70 20.19
C GLY A 95 -15.16 2.20 19.12
N ASN A 96 -15.69 3.07 18.27
CA ASN A 96 -16.75 2.72 17.32
C ASN A 96 -16.34 1.69 16.25
N ALA A 97 -15.06 1.60 15.92
CA ALA A 97 -14.57 0.65 14.91
C ALA A 97 -14.55 -0.79 15.46
N ASN A 98 -14.22 -0.98 16.74
CA ASN A 98 -14.20 -2.29 17.38
C ASN A 98 -15.58 -2.94 17.51
N ASP A 99 -16.65 -2.15 17.48
CA ASP A 99 -18.03 -2.68 17.53
C ASP A 99 -18.50 -3.21 16.15
N ILE A 100 -17.85 -2.77 15.07
CA ILE A 100 -18.29 -3.00 13.69
C ILE A 100 -17.37 -3.98 12.97
N TYR A 101 -16.06 -3.76 13.07
CA TYR A 101 -15.05 -4.51 12.31
C TYR A 101 -14.41 -5.60 13.15
N ASP A 102 -13.92 -6.63 12.48
CA ASP A 102 -13.35 -7.82 13.11
C ASP A 102 -11.83 -7.87 12.88
N VAL A 103 -11.41 -7.55 11.68
CA VAL A 103 -10.02 -7.59 11.25
C VAL A 103 -9.69 -6.30 10.52
N GLY A 104 -8.51 -5.73 10.81
CA GLY A 104 -7.99 -4.57 10.11
C GLY A 104 -6.85 -4.94 9.17
N GLY A 105 -6.69 -4.15 8.09
CA GLY A 105 -5.52 -4.18 7.24
C GLY A 105 -4.88 -2.79 7.23
N LEU A 106 -3.77 -2.62 7.94
CA LEU A 106 -3.16 -1.32 8.21
C LEU A 106 -1.69 -1.27 7.82
N ASP A 107 -1.23 -0.05 7.53
CA ASP A 107 0.20 0.24 7.37
C ASP A 107 1.00 -0.13 8.60
N GLY A 108 2.16 -0.73 8.40
CA GLY A 108 3.10 -1.09 9.45
C GLY A 108 3.55 0.12 10.27
N GLY A 109 3.61 -0.10 11.59
CA GLY A 109 3.94 0.92 12.58
C GLY A 109 2.77 1.35 13.48
N THR A 110 1.54 1.00 13.11
CA THR A 110 0.35 1.27 13.94
C THR A 110 0.18 0.27 15.07
N GLU A 111 0.67 -0.96 14.92
CA GLU A 111 0.42 -2.09 15.80
C GLU A 111 0.83 -1.83 17.25
N LYS A 112 2.02 -1.24 17.45
CA LYS A 112 2.54 -0.94 18.79
C LYS A 112 1.65 0.03 19.56
N GLU A 113 1.16 1.09 18.90
CA GLU A 113 0.24 2.04 19.52
C GLU A 113 -1.09 1.36 19.85
N LEU A 114 -1.67 0.65 18.90
CA LEU A 114 -2.95 -0.02 19.06
C LEU A 114 -2.92 -1.11 20.12
N ALA A 115 -1.82 -1.90 20.19
CA ALA A 115 -1.60 -2.92 21.21
C ALA A 115 -1.50 -2.31 22.60
N LYS A 116 -0.69 -1.24 22.79
CA LYS A 116 -0.58 -0.52 24.07
C LYS A 116 -1.91 0.03 24.58
N ARG A 117 -2.78 0.42 23.66
CA ARG A 117 -4.13 0.92 23.97
C ARG A 117 -5.17 -0.18 24.16
N GLY A 118 -4.79 -1.45 23.99
CA GLY A 118 -5.71 -2.59 24.10
C GLY A 118 -6.78 -2.63 23.00
N LEU A 119 -6.53 -2.03 21.85
CA LEU A 119 -7.47 -1.94 20.73
C LEU A 119 -7.38 -3.13 19.78
N ILE A 120 -6.25 -3.84 19.81
CA ILE A 120 -6.00 -5.06 19.04
C ILE A 120 -5.51 -6.18 19.96
N ALA A 121 -5.72 -7.41 19.53
CA ALA A 121 -5.24 -8.59 20.21
C ALA A 121 -4.08 -9.25 19.47
N PRO A 122 -3.16 -9.95 20.14
CA PRO A 122 -2.13 -10.73 19.48
C PRO A 122 -2.73 -11.93 18.76
N TRP A 123 -2.08 -12.32 17.66
CA TRP A 123 -2.41 -13.53 16.94
C TRP A 123 -1.86 -14.77 17.66
N ASP A 124 -2.66 -15.84 17.70
CA ASP A 124 -2.19 -17.17 18.06
C ASP A 124 -1.69 -17.88 16.78
N LEU A 125 -0.39 -17.91 16.58
CA LEU A 125 0.21 -18.49 15.37
C LEU A 125 -0.05 -20.01 15.25
N GLY A 126 -0.38 -20.70 16.37
CA GLY A 126 -0.82 -22.09 16.33
C GLY A 126 -2.11 -22.30 15.55
N GLN A 127 -2.94 -21.27 15.43
CA GLN A 127 -4.16 -21.28 14.64
C GLN A 127 -3.97 -20.77 13.19
N ILE A 128 -2.73 -20.43 12.79
CA ILE A 128 -2.37 -19.92 11.46
C ILE A 128 -1.25 -20.81 10.86
N PRO A 129 -1.53 -22.09 10.52
CA PRO A 129 -0.51 -23.02 10.05
C PRO A 129 0.27 -22.51 8.80
N ASN A 130 -0.37 -21.75 7.90
CA ASN A 130 0.28 -21.16 6.76
C ASN A 130 1.31 -20.07 7.11
N TYR A 131 1.36 -19.60 8.37
CA TYR A 131 2.40 -18.67 8.81
C TYR A 131 3.81 -19.27 8.71
N SER A 132 3.93 -20.59 8.78
CA SER A 132 5.19 -21.30 8.56
C SER A 132 5.80 -21.06 7.18
N SER A 133 4.96 -20.81 6.16
CA SER A 133 5.35 -20.54 4.76
C SER A 133 5.65 -19.06 4.47
N VAL A 134 5.45 -18.17 5.45
CA VAL A 134 5.83 -16.74 5.32
C VAL A 134 7.34 -16.64 5.17
N TRP A 135 7.79 -15.78 4.26
CA TRP A 135 9.22 -15.57 4.03
C TRP A 135 9.92 -15.15 5.32
N GLU A 136 11.12 -15.66 5.57
CA GLU A 136 11.76 -15.54 6.88
C GLU A 136 11.94 -14.09 7.32
N TRP A 137 12.45 -13.24 6.43
CA TRP A 137 12.60 -11.82 6.72
C TRP A 137 11.28 -11.08 7.01
N ALA A 138 10.14 -11.59 6.48
CA ALA A 138 8.83 -10.99 6.69
C ALA A 138 8.21 -11.38 8.05
N LYS A 139 8.76 -12.35 8.75
CA LYS A 139 8.39 -12.68 10.14
C LYS A 139 9.02 -11.74 11.15
N ASP A 140 10.16 -11.12 10.80
CA ASP A 140 10.96 -10.27 11.68
C ASP A 140 10.78 -8.77 11.40
N ILE A 141 9.66 -8.37 10.78
CA ILE A 141 9.37 -6.96 10.53
C ILE A 141 9.17 -6.23 11.84
N PRO A 142 9.90 -5.11 12.10
CA PRO A 142 9.91 -4.43 13.41
C PRO A 142 8.52 -3.99 13.89
N HIS A 143 7.58 -3.81 12.95
CA HIS A 143 6.24 -3.29 13.24
C HIS A 143 5.22 -4.38 13.58
N SER A 144 5.46 -5.63 13.18
CA SER A 144 4.50 -6.72 13.33
C SER A 144 4.47 -7.32 14.74
N THR A 145 5.52 -7.07 15.54
CA THR A 145 5.71 -7.67 16.87
C THR A 145 5.84 -6.59 17.95
N PHE A 146 5.18 -6.81 19.08
CA PHE A 146 5.29 -5.96 20.26
C PHE A 146 5.30 -6.84 21.52
N GLU A 147 6.28 -6.59 22.43
CA GLU A 147 6.48 -7.36 23.67
C GLU A 147 6.50 -8.89 23.44
N GLY A 148 7.21 -9.34 22.40
CA GLY A 148 7.37 -10.76 22.07
C GLY A 148 6.11 -11.43 21.53
N ARG A 149 5.06 -10.67 21.20
CA ARG A 149 3.81 -11.19 20.62
C ARG A 149 3.57 -10.61 19.24
N VAL A 150 3.07 -11.43 18.31
CA VAL A 150 2.73 -11.03 16.95
C VAL A 150 1.36 -10.38 16.93
N TYR A 151 1.29 -9.15 16.48
CA TYR A 151 0.05 -8.38 16.31
C TYR A 151 -0.31 -8.15 14.84
N GLY A 152 0.68 -8.22 13.95
CA GLY A 152 0.50 -8.07 12.51
C GLY A 152 0.86 -9.34 11.75
N ILE A 153 -0.06 -9.87 10.96
CA ILE A 153 0.25 -10.91 9.97
C ILE A 153 0.61 -10.22 8.65
N PRO A 154 1.81 -10.43 8.10
CA PRO A 154 2.24 -9.79 6.87
C PRO A 154 1.35 -10.22 5.70
N THR A 155 0.60 -9.28 5.15
CA THR A 155 -0.42 -9.57 4.14
C THR A 155 -0.06 -9.01 2.77
N VAL A 156 0.54 -7.81 2.71
CA VAL A 156 1.05 -7.22 1.47
C VAL A 156 2.35 -6.53 1.75
N VAL A 157 3.36 -6.78 0.94
CA VAL A 157 4.66 -6.12 1.06
C VAL A 157 5.15 -5.59 -0.28
N ASN A 158 5.89 -4.51 -0.24
CA ASN A 158 6.75 -4.07 -1.34
C ASN A 158 7.88 -3.18 -0.80
N ALA A 159 8.78 -2.82 -1.71
CA ALA A 159 9.79 -1.81 -1.46
C ALA A 159 9.80 -0.83 -2.62
N ASP A 160 9.62 0.45 -2.29
CA ASP A 160 9.41 1.51 -3.27
C ASP A 160 10.70 2.28 -3.58
N SER A 161 10.71 2.90 -4.77
CA SER A 161 11.84 3.60 -5.35
C SER A 161 11.37 4.70 -6.30
N MET A 162 12.06 4.84 -7.43
CA MET A 162 11.82 5.86 -8.44
C MET A 162 11.35 5.26 -9.75
N ILE A 163 10.42 5.96 -10.38
CA ILE A 163 10.01 5.77 -11.77
C ILE A 163 10.81 6.74 -12.63
N ALA A 164 11.49 6.25 -13.67
CA ALA A 164 12.29 7.07 -14.55
C ALA A 164 12.01 6.79 -16.02
N LEU A 165 11.96 7.84 -16.86
CA LEU A 165 11.86 7.76 -18.31
C LEU A 165 13.27 7.59 -18.90
N ARG A 166 13.58 6.40 -19.41
CA ARG A 166 14.94 6.06 -19.90
C ARG A 166 15.42 7.01 -21.00
N ASN A 167 14.54 7.36 -21.93
CA ASN A 167 14.84 8.27 -23.04
C ASN A 167 15.08 9.73 -22.61
N ARG A 168 14.81 10.09 -21.34
CA ARG A 168 15.00 11.45 -20.78
C ARG A 168 16.20 11.55 -19.86
N VAL A 169 16.44 10.54 -19.04
CA VAL A 169 17.44 10.60 -17.97
C VAL A 169 18.46 9.46 -18.02
N GLY A 170 18.36 8.55 -19.00
CA GLY A 170 19.20 7.36 -19.05
C GLY A 170 18.91 6.40 -17.88
N THR A 171 19.95 5.76 -17.37
CA THR A 171 19.86 4.91 -16.16
C THR A 171 20.21 5.72 -14.93
N VAL A 172 19.35 5.71 -13.93
CA VAL A 172 19.56 6.36 -12.64
C VAL A 172 19.58 5.31 -11.52
N ASP A 173 20.45 5.52 -10.54
CA ASP A 173 20.69 4.62 -9.41
C ASP A 173 20.76 5.35 -8.05
N SER A 174 20.31 6.62 -8.01
CA SER A 174 20.36 7.44 -6.80
C SER A 174 19.13 8.33 -6.69
N TYR A 175 18.58 8.46 -5.49
CA TYR A 175 17.53 9.45 -5.20
C TYR A 175 18.00 10.89 -5.44
N GLY A 176 19.30 11.14 -5.48
CA GLY A 176 19.87 12.46 -5.80
C GLY A 176 19.39 13.04 -7.13
N VAL A 177 18.97 12.18 -8.08
CA VAL A 177 18.39 12.63 -9.35
C VAL A 177 17.10 13.44 -9.17
N ILE A 178 16.32 13.18 -8.14
CA ILE A 178 15.09 13.94 -7.80
C ILE A 178 15.44 15.40 -7.48
N PHE A 179 16.63 15.64 -6.93
CA PHE A 179 17.11 16.94 -6.45
C PHE A 179 18.12 17.60 -7.42
N ASP A 180 18.44 16.95 -8.55
CA ASP A 180 19.36 17.50 -9.54
C ASP A 180 18.75 18.74 -10.21
N ARG A 181 19.43 19.88 -10.10
CA ARG A 181 19.02 21.16 -10.72
C ARG A 181 18.82 21.08 -12.23
N LYS A 182 19.50 20.17 -12.93
CA LYS A 182 19.33 19.94 -14.37
C LYS A 182 17.92 19.43 -14.70
N LEU A 183 17.25 18.81 -13.72
CA LEU A 183 15.89 18.28 -13.85
C LEU A 183 14.84 19.17 -13.18
N ARG A 184 15.16 20.44 -12.93
CA ARG A 184 14.22 21.40 -12.31
C ARG A 184 12.89 21.42 -13.08
N GLY A 185 11.77 21.24 -12.34
CA GLY A 185 10.43 21.16 -12.90
C GLY A 185 10.12 19.88 -13.67
N LYS A 186 11.01 18.87 -13.61
CA LYS A 186 10.87 17.57 -14.26
C LYS A 186 10.88 16.40 -13.28
N THR A 187 10.88 16.68 -11.99
CA THR A 187 10.79 15.68 -10.93
C THR A 187 9.52 15.86 -10.12
N ALA A 188 9.06 14.82 -9.44
CA ALA A 188 7.94 14.86 -8.51
C ALA A 188 8.14 13.87 -7.36
N MET A 189 7.46 14.14 -6.25
CA MET A 189 7.35 13.25 -5.11
C MET A 189 5.88 13.10 -4.73
N GLU A 190 5.55 12.09 -3.94
CA GLU A 190 4.19 11.88 -3.45
C GLU A 190 3.80 12.95 -2.42
N ASP A 191 2.55 13.45 -2.46
CA ASP A 191 2.00 14.36 -1.45
C ASP A 191 1.60 13.59 -0.17
N ALA A 192 2.55 12.83 0.35
CA ALA A 192 2.43 12.06 1.57
C ALA A 192 3.73 12.18 2.37
N TRP A 193 3.63 12.65 3.62
CA TRP A 193 4.81 12.77 4.48
C TRP A 193 5.48 11.42 4.71
N ILE A 194 4.68 10.37 4.91
CA ILE A 194 5.16 9.02 5.21
C ILE A 194 6.14 8.48 4.16
N ASN A 195 5.90 8.77 2.87
CA ASN A 195 6.75 8.34 1.76
C ASN A 195 7.86 9.35 1.46
N SER A 196 7.50 10.62 1.22
CA SER A 196 8.46 11.62 0.73
C SER A 196 9.53 12.00 1.75
N VAL A 197 9.21 11.95 3.04
CA VAL A 197 10.20 12.19 4.11
C VAL A 197 11.20 11.04 4.16
N ILE A 198 10.76 9.79 4.14
CA ILE A 198 11.66 8.64 4.23
C ILE A 198 12.59 8.53 3.01
N PHE A 199 12.10 8.76 1.78
CA PHE A 199 12.96 8.80 0.58
C PHE A 199 14.06 9.85 0.70
N THR A 200 13.70 11.05 1.19
CA THR A 200 14.65 12.13 1.39
C THR A 200 15.67 11.81 2.50
N ALA A 201 15.20 11.20 3.59
CA ALA A 201 16.05 10.76 4.69
C ALA A 201 17.05 9.67 4.24
N ILE A 202 16.61 8.71 3.45
CA ILE A 202 17.45 7.66 2.86
C ILE A 202 18.55 8.28 2.00
N TYR A 203 18.19 9.25 1.13
CA TYR A 203 19.16 9.96 0.30
C TYR A 203 20.18 10.73 1.16
N LEU A 204 19.72 11.55 2.07
CA LEU A 204 20.60 12.37 2.91
C LEU A 204 21.54 11.52 3.77
N LYS A 205 21.02 10.41 4.34
CA LYS A 205 21.83 9.47 5.12
C LYS A 205 22.95 8.83 4.31
N ASN A 206 22.62 8.33 3.12
CA ASN A 206 23.51 7.41 2.40
C ASN A 206 24.34 8.07 1.30
N SER A 207 23.94 9.23 0.80
CA SER A 207 24.66 9.96 -0.25
C SER A 207 25.23 11.28 0.22
N GLU A 208 24.58 11.97 1.16
CA GLU A 208 25.07 13.26 1.70
C GLU A 208 25.72 13.11 3.09
N ASN A 209 25.84 11.88 3.61
CA ASN A 209 26.43 11.56 4.91
C ASN A 209 25.79 12.31 6.10
N ALA A 210 24.51 12.63 6.00
CA ALA A 210 23.77 13.21 7.10
C ALA A 210 23.67 12.23 8.28
N LYS A 211 23.74 12.76 9.49
CA LYS A 211 23.58 11.95 10.71
C LYS A 211 22.11 11.66 10.92
N ILE A 212 21.60 10.64 10.27
CA ILE A 212 20.25 10.12 10.42
C ILE A 212 20.35 8.68 10.93
N SER A 213 19.72 8.42 12.07
CA SER A 213 19.75 7.09 12.70
C SER A 213 18.83 6.12 11.96
N GLU A 214 17.53 6.41 11.94
CA GLU A 214 16.49 5.56 11.33
C GLU A 214 15.59 6.41 10.43
N PRO A 215 15.68 6.25 9.10
CA PRO A 215 14.88 7.03 8.15
C PRO A 215 13.36 6.93 8.35
N GLY A 216 12.84 5.80 8.87
CA GLY A 216 11.42 5.61 9.16
C GLY A 216 10.97 6.18 10.52
N ASP A 217 11.89 6.60 11.40
CA ASP A 217 11.56 7.14 12.73
C ASP A 217 12.54 8.23 13.15
N LEU A 218 12.47 9.38 12.50
CA LEU A 218 13.39 10.49 12.69
C LEU A 218 13.18 11.16 14.05
N THR A 219 14.28 11.53 14.70
CA THR A 219 14.25 12.50 15.81
C THR A 219 13.76 13.86 15.32
N ALA A 220 13.44 14.77 16.25
CA ALA A 220 12.98 16.12 15.89
C ALA A 220 14.02 16.89 15.05
N ASP A 221 15.31 16.76 15.40
CA ASP A 221 16.39 17.43 14.69
C ASP A 221 16.65 16.83 13.30
N GLU A 222 16.65 15.50 13.19
CA GLU A 222 16.78 14.80 11.91
C GLU A 222 15.60 15.14 10.97
N LEU A 223 14.38 15.18 11.51
CA LEU A 223 13.19 15.57 10.74
C LEU A 223 13.28 17.03 10.29
N GLY A 224 13.75 17.94 11.16
CA GLY A 224 14.00 19.34 10.81
C GLY A 224 14.95 19.46 9.62
N LEU A 225 16.09 18.75 9.66
CA LEU A 225 17.07 18.72 8.58
C LEU A 225 16.46 18.23 7.25
N VAL A 226 15.71 17.13 7.28
CA VAL A 226 15.06 16.56 6.08
C VAL A 226 14.02 17.53 5.51
N MET A 227 13.21 18.14 6.36
CA MET A 227 12.13 19.03 5.92
C MET A 227 12.62 20.37 5.41
N GLU A 228 13.67 20.93 6.02
CA GLU A 228 14.34 22.14 5.51
C GLU A 228 14.94 21.90 4.13
N PHE A 229 15.56 20.74 3.91
CA PHE A 229 16.06 20.34 2.60
C PHE A 229 14.94 20.28 1.55
N LEU A 230 13.80 19.63 1.85
CA LEU A 230 12.65 19.56 0.96
C LEU A 230 12.03 20.95 0.67
N ILE A 231 11.86 21.78 1.71
CA ILE A 231 11.31 23.14 1.59
C ILE A 231 12.20 24.01 0.69
N LYS A 232 13.52 23.92 0.87
CA LYS A 232 14.47 24.62 0.00
C LYS A 232 14.30 24.24 -1.44
N HIS A 233 14.25 22.93 -1.76
CA HIS A 233 14.09 22.43 -3.12
C HIS A 233 12.73 22.83 -3.72
N LYS A 234 11.66 22.84 -2.92
CA LYS A 234 10.35 23.33 -3.35
C LYS A 234 10.39 24.82 -3.72
N LYS A 235 10.97 25.67 -2.85
CA LYS A 235 11.16 27.12 -3.12
C LYS A 235 12.00 27.36 -4.36
N ASP A 236 13.00 26.51 -4.59
CA ASP A 236 13.83 26.54 -5.81
C ASP A 236 13.07 26.03 -7.05
N ARG A 237 11.79 25.66 -6.93
CA ARG A 237 10.94 25.07 -8.00
C ARG A 237 11.53 23.81 -8.61
N GLN A 238 12.21 23.00 -7.80
CA GLN A 238 12.80 21.73 -8.22
C GLN A 238 11.71 20.76 -8.70
N PHE A 239 10.62 20.62 -7.94
CA PHE A 239 9.55 19.70 -8.26
C PHE A 239 8.53 20.30 -9.22
N ARG A 240 8.04 19.50 -10.17
CA ARG A 240 6.88 19.84 -10.99
C ARG A 240 5.62 19.92 -10.13
N THR A 241 5.49 18.96 -9.21
CA THR A 241 4.39 18.87 -8.26
C THR A 241 4.71 17.86 -7.16
N PHE A 242 3.92 17.88 -6.10
CA PHE A 242 3.68 16.73 -5.22
C PHE A 242 2.38 16.06 -5.69
N TRP A 243 2.44 14.78 -6.04
CA TRP A 243 1.32 14.06 -6.67
C TRP A 243 0.57 13.23 -5.64
N ASN A 244 -0.73 13.01 -5.88
CA ASN A 244 -1.58 12.22 -5.01
C ASN A 244 -2.46 11.27 -5.82
N GLY A 245 -2.41 9.98 -5.45
CA GLY A 245 -3.24 8.94 -6.02
C GLY A 245 -2.80 8.45 -7.40
N TRP A 246 -3.32 7.28 -7.73
CA TRP A 246 -2.95 6.50 -8.91
C TRP A 246 -3.04 7.29 -10.24
N GLU A 247 -4.19 7.93 -10.47
CA GLU A 247 -4.46 8.58 -11.76
C GLU A 247 -3.48 9.75 -12.02
N GLN A 248 -3.23 10.58 -11.00
CA GLN A 248 -2.31 11.70 -11.16
C GLN A 248 -0.86 11.20 -11.37
N GLY A 249 -0.41 10.22 -10.58
CA GLY A 249 0.93 9.64 -10.74
C GLY A 249 1.13 9.07 -12.15
N LEU A 250 0.16 8.28 -12.63
CA LEU A 250 0.22 7.70 -13.97
C LEU A 250 0.17 8.77 -15.08
N GLN A 251 -0.65 9.81 -14.94
CA GLN A 251 -0.75 10.89 -15.94
C GLN A 251 0.55 11.70 -16.04
N LEU A 252 1.19 12.02 -14.92
CA LEU A 252 2.48 12.74 -14.90
C LEU A 252 3.56 12.02 -15.72
N VAL A 253 3.63 10.69 -15.58
CA VAL A 253 4.56 9.85 -16.34
C VAL A 253 4.10 9.72 -17.80
N ALA A 254 2.83 9.41 -18.04
CA ALA A 254 2.28 9.17 -19.37
C ALA A 254 2.38 10.39 -20.27
N ASN A 255 2.15 11.57 -19.73
CA ASN A 255 2.28 12.86 -20.46
C ASN A 255 3.73 13.38 -20.48
N GLN A 256 4.69 12.65 -19.87
CA GLN A 256 6.09 13.07 -19.73
C GLN A 256 6.25 14.47 -19.10
N GLU A 257 5.30 14.84 -18.24
CA GLU A 257 5.39 16.08 -17.46
C GLU A 257 6.55 16.01 -16.47
N VAL A 258 6.77 14.82 -15.91
CA VAL A 258 7.94 14.46 -15.09
C VAL A 258 8.78 13.42 -15.80
N TRP A 259 10.09 13.45 -15.55
CA TRP A 259 11.05 12.50 -16.10
C TRP A 259 11.53 11.49 -15.07
N VAL A 260 11.51 11.87 -13.78
CA VAL A 260 11.76 11.03 -12.64
C VAL A 260 10.82 11.42 -11.51
N MET A 261 10.28 10.43 -10.81
CA MET A 261 9.53 10.67 -9.58
C MET A 261 9.66 9.49 -8.61
N THR A 262 9.54 9.75 -7.32
CA THR A 262 9.28 8.65 -6.36
C THR A 262 7.87 8.12 -6.59
N GLY A 263 7.65 6.81 -6.41
CA GLY A 263 6.31 6.29 -6.64
C GLY A 263 6.20 4.79 -6.76
N TRP A 264 5.01 4.34 -6.99
CA TRP A 264 4.61 2.94 -6.96
C TRP A 264 4.96 2.22 -8.26
N GLU A 265 5.63 1.08 -8.14
CA GLU A 265 6.07 0.28 -9.29
C GLU A 265 4.96 -0.09 -10.28
N PRO A 266 3.72 -0.41 -9.87
CA PRO A 266 2.62 -0.66 -10.80
C PRO A 266 2.37 0.44 -11.83
N ILE A 267 2.73 1.71 -11.52
CA ILE A 267 2.67 2.82 -12.48
C ILE A 267 3.61 2.57 -13.67
N VAL A 268 4.79 1.96 -13.44
CA VAL A 268 5.73 1.59 -14.52
C VAL A 268 5.07 0.60 -15.48
N TYR A 269 4.43 -0.43 -14.94
CA TYR A 269 3.75 -1.43 -15.79
C TYR A 269 2.62 -0.80 -16.61
N ALA A 270 1.84 0.09 -15.99
CA ALA A 270 0.76 0.81 -16.68
C ALA A 270 1.30 1.77 -17.76
N ALA A 271 2.39 2.49 -17.50
CA ALA A 271 3.04 3.38 -18.45
C ALA A 271 3.68 2.61 -19.62
N ARG A 272 4.33 1.48 -19.36
CA ARG A 272 4.86 0.60 -20.42
C ARG A 272 3.78 0.08 -21.34
N ARG A 273 2.60 -0.29 -20.82
CA ARG A 273 1.46 -0.69 -21.66
C ARG A 273 0.96 0.44 -22.57
N ARG A 274 1.30 1.71 -22.27
CA ARG A 274 1.04 2.90 -23.12
C ARG A 274 2.21 3.22 -24.06
N GLY A 275 3.21 2.34 -24.15
CA GLY A 275 4.36 2.47 -25.06
C GLY A 275 5.50 3.36 -24.53
N LEU A 276 5.52 3.70 -23.24
CA LEU A 276 6.60 4.50 -22.68
C LEU A 276 7.82 3.64 -22.30
N ASP A 277 9.01 4.15 -22.64
CA ASP A 277 10.26 3.57 -22.16
C ASP A 277 10.57 4.09 -20.75
N CYS A 278 9.91 3.48 -19.77
CA CYS A 278 10.12 3.77 -18.36
C CYS A 278 10.53 2.53 -17.60
N TYR A 279 11.17 2.74 -16.45
CA TYR A 279 11.63 1.66 -15.58
C TYR A 279 11.56 2.06 -14.10
N TYR A 280 11.57 1.06 -13.25
CA TYR A 280 11.70 1.24 -11.81
C TYR A 280 13.19 1.18 -11.45
N ALA A 281 13.71 2.22 -10.80
CA ALA A 281 15.14 2.34 -10.53
C ALA A 281 15.56 1.45 -9.35
N VAL A 282 16.79 0.98 -9.38
CA VAL A 282 17.44 0.28 -8.26
C VAL A 282 18.36 1.28 -7.55
N PRO A 283 17.93 1.86 -6.40
CA PRO A 283 18.70 2.92 -5.75
C PRO A 283 19.84 2.33 -4.93
N LYS A 284 21.04 2.87 -5.11
CA LYS A 284 22.23 2.48 -4.32
C LYS A 284 22.11 2.83 -2.82
N GLU A 285 21.26 3.80 -2.50
CA GLU A 285 20.96 4.18 -1.13
C GLU A 285 20.10 3.15 -0.40
N GLY A 286 19.40 2.28 -1.12
CA GLY A 286 18.42 1.33 -0.60
C GLY A 286 16.98 1.74 -0.88
N TYR A 287 16.06 0.83 -0.65
CA TYR A 287 14.62 1.00 -0.90
C TYR A 287 13.88 1.50 0.35
N GLU A 288 12.77 2.19 0.12
CA GLU A 288 11.75 2.40 1.12
C GLU A 288 10.81 1.18 1.13
N ALA A 289 10.82 0.45 2.24
CA ALA A 289 10.01 -0.77 2.41
C ALA A 289 8.75 -0.49 3.21
N TRP A 290 7.64 -1.07 2.78
CA TRP A 290 6.37 -0.95 3.47
C TRP A 290 5.64 -2.30 3.55
N ILE A 291 4.72 -2.36 4.48
CA ILE A 291 3.87 -3.53 4.71
C ILE A 291 2.47 -3.08 5.10
N TYR A 292 1.48 -3.79 4.60
CA TYR A 292 0.16 -3.86 5.23
C TYR A 292 0.05 -5.14 6.03
N ASN A 293 -0.18 -4.97 7.31
CA ASN A 293 -0.41 -6.07 8.23
C ASN A 293 -1.91 -6.30 8.43
N THR A 294 -2.30 -7.57 8.47
CA THR A 294 -3.61 -7.96 8.98
C THR A 294 -3.55 -8.00 10.51
N ILE A 295 -4.41 -7.23 11.18
CA ILE A 295 -4.49 -7.09 12.64
C ILE A 295 -5.82 -7.61 13.17
N LEU A 296 -5.79 -8.26 14.35
CA LEU A 296 -6.97 -8.76 15.03
C LEU A 296 -7.56 -7.68 15.93
N LEU A 297 -8.73 -7.15 15.60
CA LEU A 297 -9.38 -6.13 16.42
C LEU A 297 -9.90 -6.74 17.72
N LYS A 298 -9.73 -6.01 18.83
CA LYS A 298 -10.17 -6.47 20.15
C LYS A 298 -11.66 -6.80 20.20
N GLY A 299 -12.47 -6.00 19.49
CA GLY A 299 -13.91 -6.23 19.41
C GLY A 299 -14.31 -7.57 18.78
N ALA A 300 -13.54 -8.10 17.84
CA ALA A 300 -13.78 -9.44 17.30
C ALA A 300 -13.59 -10.53 18.36
N VAL A 301 -12.54 -10.38 19.19
CA VAL A 301 -12.30 -11.31 20.31
C VAL A 301 -13.47 -11.25 21.30
N ASP A 302 -13.93 -10.05 21.66
CA ASP A 302 -15.01 -9.84 22.61
C ASP A 302 -16.37 -10.37 22.10
N ARG A 303 -16.57 -10.40 20.77
CA ARG A 303 -17.75 -11.00 20.11
C ARG A 303 -17.59 -12.51 19.84
N GLY A 304 -16.49 -13.16 20.24
CA GLY A 304 -16.26 -14.59 20.03
C GLY A 304 -15.87 -14.97 18.58
N LEU A 305 -15.41 -14.02 17.78
CA LEU A 305 -15.04 -14.21 16.35
C LEU A 305 -13.56 -14.53 16.15
N SER A 306 -12.77 -14.66 17.23
CA SER A 306 -11.32 -14.88 17.18
C SER A 306 -10.92 -16.04 16.27
N MET A 307 -11.54 -17.21 16.41
CA MET A 307 -11.25 -18.38 15.57
C MET A 307 -11.48 -18.11 14.09
N LYS A 308 -12.55 -17.40 13.75
CA LYS A 308 -12.89 -17.05 12.38
C LYS A 308 -11.89 -16.02 11.79
N ALA A 309 -11.44 -15.08 12.61
CA ALA A 309 -10.40 -14.12 12.23
C ALA A 309 -9.06 -14.82 11.95
N HIS A 310 -8.68 -15.82 12.77
CA HIS A 310 -7.48 -16.63 12.53
C HIS A 310 -7.63 -17.47 11.25
N GLN A 311 -8.81 -18.01 10.95
CA GLN A 311 -9.07 -18.70 9.70
C GLN A 311 -8.90 -17.76 8.49
N LEU A 312 -9.37 -16.51 8.59
CA LEU A 312 -9.15 -15.48 7.56
C LEU A 312 -7.66 -15.20 7.36
N ALA A 313 -6.92 -14.92 8.45
CA ALA A 313 -5.49 -14.65 8.38
C ALA A 313 -4.71 -15.82 7.76
N ASN A 314 -5.07 -17.06 8.13
CA ASN A 314 -4.49 -18.26 7.53
C ASN A 314 -4.80 -18.37 6.04
N ALA A 315 -6.02 -18.02 5.63
CA ALA A 315 -6.44 -18.07 4.23
C ALA A 315 -5.74 -17.00 3.37
N PHE A 316 -5.40 -15.84 3.90
CA PHE A 316 -4.57 -14.85 3.18
C PHE A 316 -3.20 -15.42 2.79
N LEU A 317 -2.66 -16.31 3.59
CA LEU A 317 -1.36 -16.95 3.37
C LEU A 317 -1.44 -18.28 2.59
N SER A 318 -2.62 -18.71 2.14
CA SER A 318 -2.82 -20.01 1.47
C SER A 318 -2.43 -20.04 -0.01
N GLY A 319 -2.23 -18.87 -0.63
CA GLY A 319 -1.79 -18.72 -2.01
C GLY A 319 -2.83 -18.09 -2.94
N PHE A 320 -4.12 -18.44 -2.86
CA PHE A 320 -5.16 -17.83 -3.72
C PHE A 320 -5.16 -16.30 -3.63
N TYR A 321 -5.23 -15.77 -2.39
CA TYR A 321 -5.28 -14.34 -2.16
C TYR A 321 -4.06 -13.63 -2.76
N GLY A 322 -2.86 -14.18 -2.54
CA GLY A 322 -1.62 -13.60 -3.08
C GLY A 322 -1.56 -13.64 -4.61
N CYS A 323 -2.00 -14.73 -5.25
CA CYS A 323 -2.09 -14.80 -6.71
C CYS A 323 -3.08 -13.76 -7.27
N LYS A 324 -4.27 -13.64 -6.66
CA LYS A 324 -5.29 -12.68 -7.10
C LYS A 324 -4.84 -11.24 -6.91
N LEU A 325 -4.24 -10.92 -5.76
CA LEU A 325 -3.69 -9.60 -5.45
C LEU A 325 -2.55 -9.23 -6.42
N GLY A 326 -1.60 -10.15 -6.65
CA GLY A 326 -0.50 -9.95 -7.59
C GLY A 326 -0.99 -9.65 -9.00
N MET A 327 -1.98 -10.38 -9.47
CA MET A 327 -2.59 -10.16 -10.78
C MET A 327 -3.29 -8.79 -10.89
N LEU A 328 -3.98 -8.34 -9.84
CA LEU A 328 -4.74 -7.09 -9.85
C LEU A 328 -3.89 -5.86 -9.56
N ARG A 329 -2.97 -5.97 -8.61
CA ARG A 329 -2.24 -4.83 -8.02
C ARG A 329 -0.73 -4.85 -8.31
N GLY A 330 -0.15 -6.00 -8.66
CA GLY A 330 1.29 -6.16 -8.85
C GLY A 330 2.08 -6.21 -7.54
N TYR A 331 1.43 -6.51 -6.42
CA TYR A 331 2.05 -6.66 -5.10
C TYR A 331 2.06 -8.10 -4.64
N ALA A 332 2.94 -8.45 -3.71
CA ALA A 332 3.08 -9.80 -3.20
C ALA A 332 2.57 -9.94 -1.76
N VAL A 333 1.92 -11.06 -1.49
CA VAL A 333 1.81 -11.61 -0.13
C VAL A 333 3.12 -12.37 0.13
N PRO A 334 3.82 -12.15 1.25
CA PRO A 334 5.16 -12.71 1.45
C PRO A 334 5.13 -14.19 1.87
N THR A 335 4.65 -15.06 0.98
CA THR A 335 4.57 -16.51 1.21
C THR A 335 4.91 -17.30 -0.05
N ASP A 336 5.58 -18.44 0.11
CA ASP A 336 5.88 -19.34 -0.99
C ASP A 336 4.64 -20.12 -1.48
N ASN A 337 3.56 -20.12 -0.71
CA ASN A 337 2.29 -20.75 -1.10
C ASN A 337 1.68 -20.13 -2.38
N ASN A 338 2.02 -18.88 -2.73
CA ASN A 338 1.53 -18.24 -3.95
C ASN A 338 1.95 -19.03 -5.21
N VAL A 339 3.25 -19.40 -5.30
CA VAL A 339 3.79 -20.14 -6.44
C VAL A 339 3.22 -21.56 -6.49
N ALA A 340 3.12 -22.21 -5.32
CA ALA A 340 2.53 -23.53 -5.21
C ALA A 340 1.05 -23.54 -5.66
N TYR A 341 0.28 -22.55 -5.19
CA TYR A 341 -1.13 -22.39 -5.57
C TYR A 341 -1.29 -22.13 -7.07
N ALA A 342 -0.52 -21.18 -7.64
CA ALA A 342 -0.56 -20.88 -9.07
C ALA A 342 -0.22 -22.11 -9.93
N THR A 343 0.75 -22.91 -9.50
CA THR A 343 1.14 -24.15 -10.20
C THR A 343 0.00 -25.18 -10.22
N ALA A 344 -0.70 -25.34 -9.09
CA ALA A 344 -1.85 -26.23 -8.99
C ALA A 344 -3.07 -25.71 -9.79
N HIS A 345 -3.14 -24.40 -10.03
CA HIS A 345 -4.27 -23.72 -10.69
C HIS A 345 -3.84 -22.97 -11.95
N ALA A 346 -2.95 -23.58 -12.77
CA ALA A 346 -2.35 -22.96 -13.96
C ALA A 346 -3.35 -22.54 -15.06
N ARG A 347 -4.61 -22.96 -14.98
CA ARG A 347 -5.69 -22.45 -15.85
C ARG A 347 -6.19 -21.07 -15.46
N ALA A 348 -6.08 -20.71 -14.19
CA ALA A 348 -6.56 -19.45 -13.64
C ALA A 348 -5.45 -18.42 -13.42
N PHE A 349 -4.23 -18.89 -13.14
CA PHE A 349 -3.05 -18.07 -12.84
C PHE A 349 -1.88 -18.53 -13.67
N ASP A 350 -1.02 -17.59 -14.10
CA ASP A 350 0.27 -17.90 -14.74
C ASP A 350 1.33 -18.16 -13.65
N PRO A 351 1.80 -19.41 -13.47
CA PRO A 351 2.79 -19.73 -12.44
C PRO A 351 4.12 -19.00 -12.64
N ALA A 352 4.51 -18.74 -13.90
CA ALA A 352 5.75 -18.04 -14.22
C ALA A 352 5.68 -16.57 -13.78
N ALA A 353 4.55 -15.90 -14.05
CA ALA A 353 4.34 -14.52 -13.63
C ALA A 353 4.28 -14.39 -12.10
N VAL A 354 3.62 -15.32 -11.39
CA VAL A 354 3.56 -15.32 -9.91
C VAL A 354 4.94 -15.57 -9.31
N LYS A 355 5.73 -16.47 -9.91
CA LYS A 355 7.11 -16.72 -9.49
C LYS A 355 8.00 -15.50 -9.72
N GLU A 356 7.92 -14.89 -10.90
CA GLU A 356 8.67 -13.67 -11.24
C GLU A 356 8.38 -12.53 -10.25
N LEU A 357 7.11 -12.28 -9.93
CA LEU A 357 6.72 -11.28 -8.94
C LEU A 357 7.33 -11.59 -7.57
N SER A 358 7.24 -12.85 -7.12
CA SER A 358 7.78 -13.27 -5.83
C SER A 358 9.30 -13.09 -5.76
N GLU A 359 10.02 -13.51 -6.80
CA GLU A 359 11.48 -13.38 -6.90
C GLU A 359 11.91 -11.91 -6.99
N HIS A 360 11.17 -11.10 -7.74
CA HIS A 360 11.42 -9.66 -7.86
C HIS A 360 11.30 -8.95 -6.50
N VAL A 361 10.24 -9.22 -5.75
CA VAL A 361 10.08 -8.65 -4.40
C VAL A 361 11.19 -9.16 -3.48
N LYS A 362 11.46 -10.47 -3.43
CA LYS A 362 12.56 -11.03 -2.63
C LYS A 362 13.91 -10.36 -2.94
N ALA A 363 14.19 -10.07 -4.22
CA ALA A 363 15.44 -9.43 -4.62
C ALA A 363 15.59 -8.01 -4.05
N LYS A 364 14.51 -7.23 -3.95
CA LYS A 364 14.53 -5.91 -3.30
C LYS A 364 14.90 -6.02 -1.82
N PHE A 365 14.30 -7.00 -1.11
CA PHE A 365 14.54 -7.22 0.32
C PHE A 365 15.86 -7.93 0.64
N ALA A 366 16.51 -8.54 -0.35
CA ALA A 366 17.89 -9.01 -0.21
C ALA A 366 18.92 -7.88 -0.19
N GLY A 367 18.52 -6.69 -0.66
CA GLY A 367 19.30 -5.46 -0.62
C GLY A 367 19.08 -4.66 0.67
N LYS A 368 19.47 -3.40 0.61
CA LYS A 368 19.27 -2.46 1.72
C LYS A 368 17.86 -1.91 1.68
N VAL A 369 17.12 -2.07 2.77
CA VAL A 369 15.77 -1.55 2.93
C VAL A 369 15.65 -0.73 4.21
N TYR A 370 14.74 0.25 4.20
CA TYR A 370 14.36 1.05 5.35
C TYR A 370 12.85 0.99 5.50
N TRP A 371 12.38 0.57 6.66
CA TRP A 371 10.95 0.38 6.88
C TRP A 371 10.23 1.71 7.07
N GLN A 372 9.19 1.90 6.28
CA GLN A 372 8.17 2.92 6.52
C GLN A 372 7.52 2.67 7.88
N ASN A 373 7.26 3.73 8.62
CA ASN A 373 6.59 3.68 9.91
C ASN A 373 5.39 4.64 9.92
N ALA A 374 4.20 4.10 9.94
CA ALA A 374 2.97 4.89 9.96
C ALA A 374 2.76 5.67 11.27
N ARG A 375 3.52 5.31 12.32
CA ARG A 375 3.45 5.95 13.65
C ARG A 375 4.84 6.19 14.23
N PRO A 376 5.68 7.02 13.60
CA PRO A 376 6.96 7.41 14.16
C PRO A 376 6.75 8.12 15.51
N ALA A 377 7.77 8.12 16.36
CA ALA A 377 7.69 8.69 17.70
C ALA A 377 7.21 10.16 17.70
N ASN A 378 7.62 10.92 16.68
CA ASN A 378 7.28 12.34 16.52
C ASN A 378 6.21 12.61 15.47
N PHE A 379 5.30 11.67 15.21
CA PHE A 379 4.38 11.74 14.07
C PHE A 379 3.63 13.08 13.93
N GLN A 380 3.21 13.70 15.04
CA GLN A 380 2.55 15.02 15.00
C GLN A 380 3.46 16.13 14.44
N LEU A 381 4.77 16.00 14.69
CA LEU A 381 5.74 16.94 14.14
C LEU A 381 5.91 16.74 12.63
N TYR A 382 5.82 15.50 12.13
CA TYR A 382 5.79 15.22 10.69
C TYR A 382 4.62 15.92 10.01
N GLU A 383 3.42 15.84 10.57
CA GLU A 383 2.23 16.52 10.02
C GLU A 383 2.41 18.04 9.99
N GLN A 384 2.93 18.63 11.07
CA GLN A 384 3.21 20.07 11.14
C GLN A 384 4.22 20.52 10.08
N TRP A 385 5.32 19.79 9.92
CA TRP A 385 6.33 20.08 8.91
C TRP A 385 5.79 19.89 7.49
N TRP A 386 4.97 18.87 7.27
CA TRP A 386 4.35 18.65 5.97
C TRP A 386 3.42 19.79 5.57
N GLN A 387 2.65 20.34 6.51
CA GLN A 387 1.84 21.55 6.26
C GLN A 387 2.73 22.76 5.94
N ARG A 388 3.87 22.93 6.61
CA ARG A 388 4.83 23.98 6.26
C ARG A 388 5.40 23.80 4.84
N LEU A 389 5.71 22.56 4.45
CA LEU A 389 6.14 22.25 3.09
C LEU A 389 5.05 22.61 2.08
N ARG A 390 3.79 22.21 2.33
CA ARG A 390 2.67 22.54 1.43
C ARG A 390 2.48 24.04 1.23
N ASN A 391 2.74 24.84 2.25
CA ASN A 391 2.59 26.31 2.23
C ASN A 391 3.85 27.05 1.72
N ALA A 392 4.97 26.40 1.51
CA ALA A 392 6.21 26.99 1.02
C ALA A 392 6.21 27.08 -0.52
#